data_ee2deb1e0e38af15510bc69da3a78575
#
_entry.id   ee2deb1e0e38af15510bc69da3a78575
#
_cell.length_a   1.000
_cell.length_b   1.000
_cell.length_c   1.000
_cell.angle_alpha   90.00
_cell.angle_beta   90.00
_cell.angle_gamma   90.00
#
_symmetry.space_group_name_H-M   'P 1'
#
loop_
_entity.id
_entity.type
_entity.pdbx_description
1 polymer ?
#
loop_
_entity_poly.entity_id
_entity_poly.type
_entity_poly.pdbx_seq_one_letter_code
_entity_poly.pdbx_strand_id
1 'polypeptide(L)'
;MVERRLAGWKRLYLSKGGETYSHKKYFIQFTYLSPFPFPIPTDIAYRIEQLQRNFLWGGLGDDSKHHLVNWSKLCSPIQSGGLAIRNLRYFNEALLGKWLRRFGYERDTLWRRAIRAKHGVEEGDWCSNFVPGAYGVSLWKTMSSGWSTFSRYIQFQIGDGTRVKFWQ
;
A
#
# COMPACT_ATOMS: atom_id res chain seq x y z
N MET A 1 1.31 4.52 19.22
CA MET A 1 -0.10 4.13 18.96
C MET A 1 -0.22 2.67 18.52
N VAL A 2 0.61 2.21 17.58
CA VAL A 2 0.67 0.83 17.07
C VAL A 2 1.02 -0.17 18.17
N GLU A 3 2.06 0.09 18.96
CA GLU A 3 2.52 -0.76 20.06
C GLU A 3 1.47 -0.98 21.14
N ARG A 4 0.72 0.06 21.53
CA ARG A 4 -0.37 -0.06 22.52
C ARG A 4 -1.50 -0.94 22.02
N ARG A 5 -1.83 -0.89 20.73
CA ARG A 5 -2.86 -1.76 20.14
C ARG A 5 -2.39 -3.22 20.10
N LEU A 6 -1.14 -3.48 19.70
CA LEU A 6 -0.56 -4.82 19.69
C LEU A 6 -0.49 -5.42 21.11
N ALA A 7 -0.09 -4.64 22.10
CA ALA A 7 -0.04 -5.07 23.50
C ALA A 7 -1.42 -5.41 24.07
N GLY A 8 -2.43 -4.59 23.79
CA GLY A 8 -3.81 -4.84 24.21
C GLY A 8 -4.39 -6.11 23.60
N TRP A 9 -4.11 -6.36 22.34
CA TRP A 9 -4.59 -7.53 21.61
C TRP A 9 -3.94 -8.84 22.08
N LYS A 10 -2.63 -8.81 22.35
CA LYS A 10 -1.90 -9.97 22.90
C LYS A 10 -2.51 -10.41 24.23
N ARG A 11 -2.91 -9.47 25.07
CA ARG A 11 -3.51 -9.74 26.37
C ARG A 11 -4.92 -10.33 26.33
N LEU A 12 -5.70 -10.00 25.28
CA LEU A 12 -7.11 -10.39 25.18
C LEU A 12 -7.35 -11.71 24.43
N TYR A 13 -6.44 -12.12 23.54
CA TYR A 13 -6.76 -13.17 22.57
C TYR A 13 -5.77 -14.34 22.50
N LEU A 14 -4.73 -14.35 23.33
CA LEU A 14 -3.71 -15.40 23.29
C LEU A 14 -3.83 -16.33 24.49
N SER A 15 -4.59 -17.40 24.33
CA SER A 15 -4.50 -18.58 25.18
C SER A 15 -3.38 -19.50 24.67
N LYS A 16 -2.69 -20.22 25.59
CA LYS A 16 -1.49 -21.02 25.32
C LYS A 16 -1.57 -22.09 24.20
N GLY A 17 -2.74 -22.42 23.70
CA GLY A 17 -2.94 -23.44 22.68
C GLY A 17 -3.39 -22.96 21.29
N GLY A 18 -3.78 -21.69 21.14
CA GLY A 18 -4.29 -21.13 19.89
C GLY A 18 -3.32 -20.15 19.20
N GLU A 19 -2.08 -20.11 19.68
CA GLU A 19 -1.14 -19.02 19.37
C GLU A 19 -0.81 -18.87 17.88
N THR A 20 -0.60 -19.94 17.16
CA THR A 20 -0.11 -19.87 15.77
C THR A 20 -1.17 -19.46 14.76
N TYR A 21 -2.41 -19.88 14.92
CA TYR A 21 -3.48 -19.58 13.95
C TYR A 21 -4.13 -18.23 14.18
N SER A 22 -4.28 -17.84 15.44
CA SER A 22 -4.83 -16.55 15.85
C SER A 22 -3.87 -15.41 15.50
N HIS A 23 -2.56 -15.58 15.74
CA HIS A 23 -1.52 -14.63 15.37
C HIS A 23 -1.56 -14.26 13.88
N LYS A 24 -1.76 -15.25 13.01
CA LYS A 24 -1.81 -15.05 11.58
C LYS A 24 -3.00 -14.17 11.16
N LYS A 25 -4.18 -14.40 11.72
CA LYS A 25 -5.40 -13.65 11.38
C LYS A 25 -5.32 -12.19 11.82
N TYR A 26 -4.86 -11.93 13.03
CA TYR A 26 -4.77 -10.58 13.59
C TYR A 26 -3.60 -9.79 13.02
N PHE A 27 -2.50 -10.47 12.72
CA PHE A 27 -1.36 -9.87 12.05
C PHE A 27 -1.70 -9.38 10.64
N ILE A 28 -2.44 -10.19 9.89
CA ILE A 28 -2.98 -9.81 8.58
C ILE A 28 -3.91 -8.61 8.74
N GLN A 29 -4.81 -8.61 9.72
CA GLN A 29 -5.76 -7.52 9.95
C GLN A 29 -5.08 -6.22 10.35
N PHE A 30 -3.97 -6.28 11.09
CA PHE A 30 -3.15 -5.10 11.42
C PHE A 30 -2.52 -4.45 10.18
N THR A 31 -2.11 -5.24 9.22
CA THR A 31 -1.59 -4.76 7.93
C THR A 31 -2.69 -4.06 7.10
N TYR A 32 -3.96 -4.43 7.28
CA TYR A 32 -5.10 -3.79 6.64
C TYR A 32 -5.52 -2.45 7.30
N LEU A 33 -5.11 -2.20 8.53
CA LEU A 33 -5.64 -1.08 9.33
C LEU A 33 -5.04 0.28 9.00
N SER A 34 -4.13 0.36 8.04
CA SER A 34 -3.51 1.63 7.68
C SER A 34 -3.44 1.81 6.17
N PRO A 35 -4.57 2.18 5.50
CA PRO A 35 -4.48 2.73 4.16
C PRO A 35 -3.81 4.11 4.29
N PHE A 36 -2.48 4.15 4.21
CA PHE A 36 -1.78 5.41 4.11
C PHE A 36 -2.03 6.00 2.72
N PRO A 37 -2.75 7.12 2.62
CA PRO A 37 -2.95 7.80 1.34
C PRO A 37 -1.67 8.48 0.85
N PHE A 38 -0.59 8.40 1.63
CA PHE A 38 0.72 8.98 1.35
C PHE A 38 1.76 7.88 1.16
N PRO A 39 2.83 8.11 0.38
CA PRO A 39 3.96 7.20 0.34
C PRO A 39 4.57 7.09 1.73
N ILE A 40 4.76 5.87 2.17
CA ILE A 40 5.37 5.60 3.47
C ILE A 40 6.88 5.82 3.36
N PRO A 41 7.49 6.69 4.18
CA PRO A 41 8.93 6.80 4.27
C PRO A 41 9.58 5.45 4.59
N THR A 42 10.75 5.20 4.02
CA THR A 42 11.44 3.91 4.14
C THR A 42 11.78 3.53 5.58
N ASP A 43 12.16 4.50 6.38
CA ASP A 43 12.47 4.34 7.80
C ASP A 43 11.23 3.96 8.62
N ILE A 44 10.09 4.56 8.32
CA ILE A 44 8.80 4.24 8.96
C ILE A 44 8.34 2.84 8.57
N ALA A 45 8.43 2.49 7.28
CA ALA A 45 8.12 1.15 6.82
C ALA A 45 9.00 0.10 7.53
N TYR A 46 10.30 0.36 7.62
CA TYR A 46 11.24 -0.51 8.30
C TYR A 46 10.91 -0.69 9.79
N ARG A 47 10.59 0.39 10.50
CA ARG A 47 10.18 0.33 11.93
C ARG A 47 8.91 -0.50 12.13
N ILE A 48 7.92 -0.31 11.25
CA ILE A 48 6.69 -1.10 11.33
C ILE A 48 6.98 -2.58 11.04
N GLU A 49 7.78 -2.89 10.03
CA GLU A 49 8.18 -4.26 9.71
C GLU A 49 9.03 -4.89 10.84
N GLN A 50 9.84 -4.10 11.53
CA GLN A 50 10.58 -4.55 12.70
C GLN A 50 9.64 -4.91 13.85
N LEU A 51 8.63 -4.07 14.14
CA LEU A 51 7.61 -4.37 15.13
C LEU A 51 6.84 -5.64 14.78
N GLN A 52 6.52 -5.81 13.50
CA GLN A 52 5.86 -7.01 13.01
C GLN A 52 6.72 -8.26 13.20
N ARG A 53 8.02 -8.20 12.90
CA ARG A 53 8.96 -9.30 13.14
C ARG A 53 9.06 -9.65 14.62
N ASN A 54 9.26 -8.65 15.46
CA ASN A 54 9.36 -8.85 16.90
C ASN A 54 8.09 -9.49 17.48
N PHE A 55 6.93 -9.05 17.03
CA PHE A 55 5.67 -9.63 17.43
C PHE A 55 5.54 -11.10 17.01
N LEU A 56 5.94 -11.43 15.76
CA LEU A 56 5.84 -12.78 15.23
C LEU A 56 6.73 -13.77 15.98
N TRP A 57 7.95 -13.33 16.39
CA TRP A 57 8.96 -14.22 16.98
C TRP A 57 8.95 -14.28 18.51
N GLY A 58 8.13 -13.58 19.18
CA GLY A 58 8.11 -13.77 20.62
C GLY A 58 7.49 -12.65 21.43
N GLY A 59 6.80 -11.78 20.77
CA GLY A 59 6.03 -10.75 21.42
C GLY A 59 6.80 -9.47 21.73
N LEU A 60 6.16 -8.58 22.48
CA LEU A 60 6.62 -7.25 22.84
C LEU A 60 7.53 -7.24 24.09
N GLY A 61 8.27 -8.32 24.36
CA GLY A 61 9.27 -8.33 25.41
C GLY A 61 10.58 -7.69 24.96
N ASP A 62 11.37 -7.17 25.90
CA ASP A 62 12.66 -6.55 25.65
C ASP A 62 13.76 -7.54 25.18
N ASP A 63 13.47 -8.83 25.18
CA ASP A 63 14.40 -9.84 24.74
C ASP A 63 14.56 -9.84 23.22
N SER A 64 15.76 -9.53 22.74
CA SER A 64 16.15 -9.66 21.36
C SER A 64 16.16 -11.14 20.95
N LYS A 65 15.07 -11.62 20.34
CA LYS A 65 14.98 -12.99 19.87
C LYS A 65 15.54 -13.11 18.45
N HIS A 66 16.29 -14.18 18.20
CA HIS A 66 16.82 -14.46 16.88
C HIS A 66 15.67 -14.74 15.89
N HIS A 67 15.70 -14.05 14.76
CA HIS A 67 14.75 -14.25 13.68
C HIS A 67 15.19 -15.44 12.82
N LEU A 68 14.52 -16.59 12.96
CA LEU A 68 14.91 -17.84 12.32
C LEU A 68 14.72 -17.84 10.80
N VAL A 69 13.86 -17.01 10.26
CA VAL A 69 13.52 -16.95 8.83
C VAL A 69 13.62 -15.53 8.31
N ASN A 70 14.14 -15.41 7.10
CA ASN A 70 14.23 -14.11 6.42
C ASN A 70 12.83 -13.52 6.18
N TRP A 71 12.67 -12.22 6.46
CA TRP A 71 11.42 -11.49 6.32
C TRP A 71 10.84 -11.56 4.91
N SER A 72 11.68 -11.47 3.88
CA SER A 72 11.23 -11.58 2.49
C SER A 72 10.60 -12.94 2.18
N LYS A 73 11.10 -14.03 2.80
CA LYS A 73 10.52 -15.37 2.67
C LYS A 73 9.16 -15.47 3.37
N LEU A 74 8.98 -14.78 4.50
CA LEU A 74 7.68 -14.71 5.17
C LEU A 74 6.66 -13.92 4.37
N CYS A 75 7.11 -12.90 3.62
CA CYS A 75 6.25 -12.12 2.73
C CYS A 75 5.85 -12.85 1.44
N SER A 76 6.49 -13.97 1.10
CA SER A 76 6.13 -14.74 -0.09
C SER A 76 4.75 -15.41 0.04
N PRO A 77 4.11 -15.78 -1.08
CA PRO A 77 2.83 -16.47 -1.06
C PRO A 77 2.85 -17.80 -0.28
N ILE A 78 1.70 -18.19 0.24
CA ILE A 78 1.56 -19.44 0.99
C ILE A 78 1.96 -20.64 0.15
N GLN A 79 1.62 -20.61 -1.15
CA GLN A 79 2.00 -21.67 -2.12
C GLN A 79 3.52 -21.82 -2.27
N SER A 80 4.27 -20.76 -2.01
CA SER A 80 5.74 -20.73 -2.03
C SER A 80 6.37 -20.95 -0.65
N GLY A 81 5.60 -21.42 0.33
CA GLY A 81 6.07 -21.66 1.69
C GLY A 81 6.19 -20.40 2.56
N GLY A 82 5.66 -19.27 2.14
CA GLY A 82 5.58 -18.05 2.92
C GLY A 82 4.33 -17.96 3.80
N LEU A 83 4.21 -16.89 4.55
CA LEU A 83 3.03 -16.58 5.36
C LEU A 83 2.08 -15.58 4.67
N ALA A 84 2.38 -15.16 3.44
CA ALA A 84 1.66 -14.11 2.72
C ALA A 84 1.52 -12.80 3.53
N ILE A 85 2.53 -12.48 4.32
CA ILE A 85 2.62 -11.20 5.02
C ILE A 85 2.89 -10.14 3.97
N ARG A 86 2.11 -9.07 3.96
CA ARG A 86 2.27 -8.02 2.96
C ARG A 86 3.49 -7.16 3.27
N ASN A 87 4.39 -7.03 2.31
CA ASN A 87 5.44 -6.03 2.34
C ASN A 87 4.77 -4.65 2.30
N LEU A 88 5.02 -3.81 3.29
CA LEU A 88 4.34 -2.53 3.46
C LEU A 88 4.61 -1.56 2.31
N ARG A 89 5.81 -1.57 1.76
CA ARG A 89 6.19 -0.68 0.65
C ARG A 89 5.41 -1.01 -0.61
N TYR A 90 5.44 -2.28 -1.05
CA TYR A 90 4.70 -2.72 -2.23
C TYR A 90 3.19 -2.58 -2.04
N PHE A 91 2.70 -2.83 -0.83
CA PHE A 91 1.29 -2.65 -0.54
C PHE A 91 0.87 -1.18 -0.60
N ASN A 92 1.67 -0.26 -0.06
CA ASN A 92 1.43 1.17 -0.14
C ASN A 92 1.47 1.66 -1.59
N GLU A 93 2.44 1.22 -2.39
CA GLU A 93 2.53 1.53 -3.82
C GLU A 93 1.28 1.07 -4.58
N ALA A 94 0.83 -0.15 -4.33
CA ALA A 94 -0.42 -0.66 -4.92
C ALA A 94 -1.66 0.16 -4.52
N LEU A 95 -1.72 0.62 -3.26
CA LEU A 95 -2.80 1.51 -2.80
C LEU A 95 -2.77 2.87 -3.49
N LEU A 96 -1.59 3.44 -3.69
CA LEU A 96 -1.44 4.69 -4.46
C LEU A 96 -1.85 4.48 -5.93
N GLY A 97 -1.44 3.36 -6.53
CA GLY A 97 -1.86 2.97 -7.88
C GLY A 97 -3.40 2.83 -8.02
N LYS A 98 -4.08 2.40 -6.96
CA LYS A 98 -5.56 2.37 -6.94
C LYS A 98 -6.17 3.76 -7.16
N TRP A 99 -5.58 4.81 -6.61
CA TRP A 99 -6.05 6.18 -6.82
C TRP A 99 -5.82 6.66 -8.24
N LEU A 100 -4.68 6.29 -8.85
CA LEU A 100 -4.41 6.57 -10.26
C LEU A 100 -5.43 5.88 -11.17
N ARG A 101 -5.74 4.61 -10.90
CA ARG A 101 -6.79 3.89 -11.62
C ARG A 101 -8.16 4.57 -11.48
N ARG A 102 -8.54 4.97 -10.27
CA ARG A 102 -9.80 5.66 -10.01
C ARG A 102 -9.89 6.97 -10.78
N PHE A 103 -8.78 7.71 -10.88
CA PHE A 103 -8.73 8.95 -11.64
C PHE A 103 -9.07 8.73 -13.11
N GLY A 104 -8.56 7.70 -13.76
CA GLY A 104 -8.89 7.36 -15.14
C GLY A 104 -10.32 6.86 -15.34
N TYR A 105 -10.91 6.23 -14.32
CA TYR A 105 -12.22 5.57 -14.41
C TYR A 105 -13.39 6.43 -13.90
N GLU A 106 -13.25 7.06 -12.74
CA GLU A 106 -14.32 7.82 -12.07
C GLU A 106 -14.36 9.27 -12.57
N ARG A 107 -15.04 9.50 -13.69
CA ARG A 107 -15.02 10.81 -14.37
C ARG A 107 -15.81 11.91 -13.68
N ASP A 108 -16.95 11.57 -13.08
CA ASP A 108 -17.95 12.54 -12.61
C ASP A 108 -17.78 12.90 -11.13
N THR A 109 -16.78 12.33 -10.47
CA THR A 109 -16.54 12.57 -9.04
C THR A 109 -15.98 13.97 -8.78
N LEU A 110 -16.46 14.60 -7.71
CA LEU A 110 -16.05 15.95 -7.33
C LEU A 110 -14.54 16.07 -7.14
N TRP A 111 -13.91 15.08 -6.49
CA TRP A 111 -12.47 15.09 -6.25
C TRP A 111 -11.66 15.10 -7.55
N ARG A 112 -12.09 14.33 -8.57
CA ARG A 112 -11.43 14.30 -9.87
C ARG A 112 -11.61 15.62 -10.62
N ARG A 113 -12.81 16.20 -10.57
CA ARG A 113 -13.08 17.52 -11.16
C ARG A 113 -12.18 18.58 -10.55
N ALA A 114 -11.99 18.59 -9.24
CA ALA A 114 -11.09 19.49 -8.55
C ALA A 114 -9.62 19.33 -8.99
N ILE A 115 -9.14 18.08 -9.11
CA ILE A 115 -7.79 17.79 -9.59
C ILE A 115 -7.61 18.24 -11.05
N ARG A 116 -8.59 17.94 -11.90
CA ARG A 116 -8.59 18.36 -13.31
C ARG A 116 -8.54 19.89 -13.45
N ALA A 117 -9.34 20.59 -12.68
CA ALA A 117 -9.37 22.06 -12.68
C ALA A 117 -8.02 22.65 -12.23
N LYS A 118 -7.34 22.00 -11.29
CA LYS A 118 -6.08 22.50 -10.72
C LYS A 118 -4.84 22.15 -11.55
N HIS A 119 -4.79 20.95 -12.09
CA HIS A 119 -3.58 20.40 -12.71
C HIS A 119 -3.69 20.16 -14.21
N GLY A 120 -4.91 20.22 -14.75
CA GLY A 120 -5.19 19.78 -16.11
C GLY A 120 -5.14 18.25 -16.27
N VAL A 121 -5.31 17.79 -17.50
CA VAL A 121 -5.25 16.37 -17.86
C VAL A 121 -4.46 16.20 -19.15
N GLU A 122 -3.76 15.07 -19.27
CA GLU A 122 -3.13 14.65 -20.51
C GLU A 122 -4.17 14.21 -21.53
N GLU A 123 -3.74 14.12 -22.79
CA GLU A 123 -4.58 13.61 -23.89
C GLU A 123 -5.12 12.22 -23.55
N GLY A 124 -6.40 11.99 -23.86
CA GLY A 124 -7.10 10.76 -23.51
C GLY A 124 -7.73 10.77 -22.10
N ASP A 125 -7.41 11.77 -21.27
CA ASP A 125 -8.05 11.97 -19.96
C ASP A 125 -7.82 10.79 -18.97
N TRP A 126 -6.67 10.11 -19.08
CA TRP A 126 -6.30 8.99 -18.23
C TRP A 126 -5.51 9.40 -16.99
N CYS A 127 -4.67 10.41 -17.11
CA CYS A 127 -3.91 10.97 -16.01
C CYS A 127 -3.94 12.50 -16.03
N SER A 128 -3.56 13.12 -14.92
CA SER A 128 -3.34 14.55 -14.86
C SER A 128 -2.00 14.92 -15.48
N ASN A 129 -1.89 16.15 -15.94
CA ASN A 129 -0.61 16.68 -16.38
C ASN A 129 0.44 16.55 -15.28
N PHE A 130 1.70 16.42 -15.69
CA PHE A 130 2.83 16.41 -14.78
C PHE A 130 2.89 17.74 -14.01
N VAL A 131 3.00 17.66 -12.69
CA VAL A 131 3.08 18.83 -11.81
C VAL A 131 4.54 19.08 -11.44
N PRO A 132 5.24 20.02 -12.10
CA PRO A 132 6.62 20.34 -11.77
C PRO A 132 6.73 21.06 -10.42
N GLY A 133 7.94 21.10 -9.86
CA GLY A 133 8.30 21.89 -8.68
C GLY A 133 8.52 21.07 -7.41
N ALA A 134 9.49 21.53 -6.61
CA ALA A 134 9.90 20.86 -5.37
C ALA A 134 8.92 21.10 -4.21
N TYR A 135 8.24 22.22 -4.20
CA TYR A 135 7.37 22.66 -3.10
C TYR A 135 5.90 22.67 -3.50
N GLY A 136 5.09 22.11 -2.66
CA GLY A 136 3.65 22.01 -2.81
C GLY A 136 3.22 20.60 -2.47
N VAL A 137 2.97 20.35 -1.18
CA VAL A 137 2.57 19.03 -0.65
C VAL A 137 1.12 18.77 -1.03
N SER A 138 0.86 18.65 -2.31
CA SER A 138 -0.42 18.12 -2.77
C SER A 138 -0.30 16.61 -2.74
N LEU A 139 -1.18 15.97 -2.00
CA LEU A 139 -1.33 14.51 -2.00
C LEU A 139 -1.39 13.95 -3.42
N TRP A 140 -2.08 14.65 -4.32
CA TRP A 140 -2.19 14.26 -5.72
C TRP A 140 -0.86 14.31 -6.47
N LYS A 141 0.00 15.28 -6.20
CA LYS A 141 1.32 15.36 -6.81
C LYS A 141 2.14 14.09 -6.54
N THR A 142 2.10 13.64 -5.29
CA THR A 142 2.82 12.43 -4.88
C THR A 142 2.21 11.17 -5.48
N MET A 143 0.88 11.11 -5.61
CA MET A 143 0.21 10.00 -6.29
C MET A 143 0.52 9.99 -7.78
N SER A 144 0.43 11.13 -8.45
CA SER A 144 0.66 11.25 -9.91
C SER A 144 2.10 10.96 -10.30
N SER A 145 3.09 11.20 -9.43
CA SER A 145 4.49 10.82 -9.71
C SER A 145 4.68 9.31 -9.91
N GLY A 146 3.79 8.47 -9.36
CA GLY A 146 3.77 7.02 -9.58
C GLY A 146 3.21 6.58 -10.94
N TRP A 147 2.72 7.50 -11.78
CA TRP A 147 2.08 7.16 -13.05
C TRP A 147 3.00 6.40 -14.00
N SER A 148 4.26 6.79 -14.12
CA SER A 148 5.24 6.15 -14.99
C SER A 148 5.47 4.67 -14.66
N THR A 149 5.42 4.31 -13.40
CA THR A 149 5.50 2.92 -12.94
C THR A 149 4.17 2.21 -13.14
N PHE A 150 3.07 2.85 -12.75
CA PHE A 150 1.74 2.27 -12.80
C PHE A 150 1.28 1.99 -14.24
N SER A 151 1.56 2.88 -15.20
CA SER A 151 1.18 2.75 -16.62
C SER A 151 1.73 1.48 -17.28
N ARG A 152 2.87 0.96 -16.80
CA ARG A 152 3.47 -0.29 -17.32
C ARG A 152 2.63 -1.53 -17.01
N TYR A 153 1.76 -1.46 -16.02
CA TYR A 153 0.92 -2.56 -15.57
C TYR A 153 -0.54 -2.42 -16.01
N ILE A 154 -0.85 -1.37 -16.81
CA ILE A 154 -2.21 -1.15 -17.31
C ILE A 154 -2.31 -1.68 -18.73
N GLN A 155 -3.43 -2.34 -18.99
CA GLN A 155 -3.89 -2.64 -20.34
C GLN A 155 -5.20 -1.90 -20.59
N PHE A 156 -5.25 -1.19 -21.71
CA PHE A 156 -6.47 -0.50 -22.14
C PHE A 156 -7.29 -1.44 -23.01
N GLN A 157 -8.57 -1.59 -22.64
CA GLN A 157 -9.54 -2.21 -23.51
C GLN A 157 -10.21 -1.11 -24.34
N ILE A 158 -10.11 -1.21 -25.67
CA ILE A 158 -10.73 -0.27 -26.60
C ILE A 158 -12.22 -0.59 -26.63
N GLY A 159 -13.06 0.38 -26.20
CA GLY A 159 -14.52 0.30 -26.33
C GLY A 159 -14.97 0.92 -27.67
N ASP A 160 -15.63 2.06 -27.59
CA ASP A 160 -16.17 2.81 -28.74
C ASP A 160 -15.12 3.60 -29.54
N GLY A 161 -13.87 3.55 -29.15
CA GLY A 161 -12.76 4.22 -29.84
C GLY A 161 -12.63 5.74 -29.57
N THR A 162 -13.59 6.36 -28.92
CA THR A 162 -13.61 7.82 -28.71
C THR A 162 -12.46 8.37 -27.87
N ARG A 163 -11.75 7.50 -27.18
CA ARG A 163 -10.66 7.84 -26.22
C ARG A 163 -9.27 7.38 -26.65
N VAL A 164 -9.16 6.77 -27.79
CA VAL A 164 -7.90 6.21 -28.28
C VAL A 164 -7.55 6.88 -29.59
N LYS A 165 -6.35 7.46 -29.67
CA LYS A 165 -5.81 7.89 -30.95
C LYS A 165 -5.33 6.68 -31.73
N PHE A 166 -5.78 6.53 -32.95
CA PHE A 166 -5.39 5.43 -33.84
C PHE A 166 -4.01 5.64 -34.44
N TRP A 167 -3.58 6.90 -34.54
CA TRP A 167 -2.30 7.30 -35.12
C TRP A 167 -1.55 8.20 -34.11
N GLN A 168 -0.29 7.89 -33.87
CA GLN A 168 0.72 8.81 -33.31
C GLN A 168 1.65 9.25 -34.43
#